data_cd63b8646650346736d32ca507e5c493
#
_entry.id   cd63b8646650346736d32ca507e5c493
#
_cell.length_a   1.000
_cell.length_b   1.000
_cell.length_c   1.000
_cell.angle_alpha   90.00
_cell.angle_beta   90.00
_cell.angle_gamma   90.00
#
_symmetry.space_group_name_H-M   'P 1'
#
loop_
_entity.id
_entity.type
_entity.pdbx_description
1 polymer ?
#
loop_
_entity_poly.entity_id
_entity_poly.type
_entity_poly.pdbx_seq_one_letter_code
_entity_poly.pdbx_strand_id
1 'polypeptide(L)'
;MGTSGWSYKEWAGALYPAGTPSSRMLAVYGERLPTVEAHNTFRRRPRAATLEGWSAAVPPSFRFALKAHVGITHQRELAGVEERVGNFFESLAPLGEHVGPVLFQLPHKEVNLDRLDRLLAALRAAPPGPPAVFELGPAWNVPEVLARLDERGATLVVVDKDAEDSDEPGLPEVGSVAYVRLRRERYDDEALTRWAGRLAEVARGGRPVFAYLRHEGDPLEAVRLLEVARA
;
A
#
# COMPACT_ATOMS: atom_id res chain seq x y z
N MET A 1 1.21 10.00 -1.38
CA MET A 1 2.60 9.56 -1.26
C MET A 1 2.94 9.34 0.19
N GLY A 2 3.73 8.33 0.54
CA GLY A 2 4.11 7.98 1.89
C GLY A 2 5.24 6.96 1.94
N THR A 3 5.41 6.30 3.07
CA THR A 3 6.46 5.30 3.31
C THR A 3 5.86 3.98 3.81
N SER A 4 6.65 2.91 3.74
CA SER A 4 6.31 1.62 4.37
C SER A 4 6.62 1.68 5.86
N GLY A 5 5.61 1.99 6.68
CA GLY A 5 5.71 2.23 8.11
C GLY A 5 6.10 3.67 8.45
N TRP A 6 6.06 3.98 9.76
CA TRP A 6 6.34 5.33 10.29
C TRP A 6 7.14 5.32 11.59
N SER A 7 7.26 4.21 12.30
CA SER A 7 7.81 4.19 13.65
C SER A 7 9.29 3.79 13.65
N TYR A 8 10.13 4.63 13.02
CA TYR A 8 11.55 4.40 12.87
C TYR A 8 12.35 5.48 13.62
N LYS A 9 13.13 5.08 14.63
CA LYS A 9 13.92 5.99 15.46
C LYS A 9 15.04 6.67 14.68
N GLU A 10 15.56 6.02 13.67
CA GLU A 10 16.60 6.51 12.76
C GLU A 10 16.16 7.72 11.93
N TRP A 11 14.87 7.98 11.84
CA TRP A 11 14.33 9.17 11.16
C TRP A 11 14.31 10.43 12.04
N ALA A 12 14.76 10.32 13.30
CA ALA A 12 14.92 11.48 14.18
C ALA A 12 16.02 12.42 13.67
N GLY A 13 15.72 13.71 13.59
CA GLY A 13 16.58 14.73 12.97
C GLY A 13 16.33 14.93 11.47
N ALA A 14 15.61 14.00 10.79
CA ALA A 14 15.21 14.13 9.40
C ALA A 14 13.69 14.34 9.28
N LEU A 15 12.89 13.27 9.35
CA LEU A 15 11.44 13.36 9.28
C LEU A 15 10.83 13.82 10.62
N TYR A 16 11.39 13.37 11.72
CA TYR A 16 10.96 13.74 13.07
C TYR A 16 11.92 14.70 13.75
N PRO A 17 11.45 15.68 14.53
CA PRO A 17 12.30 16.44 15.46
C PRO A 17 13.11 15.49 16.35
N ALA A 18 14.33 15.89 16.69
CA ALA A 18 15.16 15.14 17.62
C ALA A 18 14.43 14.92 18.96
N GLY A 19 14.49 13.70 19.49
CA GLY A 19 13.82 13.37 20.76
C GLY A 19 12.30 13.08 20.66
N THR A 20 11.72 13.04 19.45
CA THR A 20 10.31 12.67 19.29
C THR A 20 10.04 11.27 19.86
N PRO A 21 9.16 11.12 20.87
CA PRO A 21 8.85 9.81 21.41
C PRO A 21 8.03 8.99 20.41
N SER A 22 8.18 7.65 20.44
CA SER A 22 7.51 6.75 19.49
C SER A 22 5.98 6.92 19.48
N SER A 23 5.37 7.29 20.63
CA SER A 23 3.93 7.58 20.72
C SER A 23 3.48 8.81 19.94
N ARG A 24 4.40 9.73 19.60
CA ARG A 24 4.11 10.96 18.86
C ARG A 24 4.50 10.87 17.37
N MET A 25 5.27 9.85 17.00
CA MET A 25 5.79 9.73 15.63
C MET A 25 4.68 9.71 14.58
N LEU A 26 3.57 9.03 14.83
CA LEU A 26 2.46 8.97 13.87
C LEU A 26 1.82 10.35 13.64
N ALA A 27 1.62 11.12 14.70
CA ALA A 27 1.06 12.46 14.59
C ALA A 27 1.98 13.38 13.76
N VAL A 28 3.27 13.40 14.08
CA VAL A 28 4.27 14.19 13.32
C VAL A 28 4.38 13.71 11.87
N TYR A 29 4.31 12.40 11.64
CA TYR A 29 4.27 11.82 10.30
C TYR A 29 3.07 12.33 9.48
N GLY A 30 1.88 12.31 10.09
CA GLY A 30 0.64 12.74 9.45
C GLY A 30 0.58 14.23 9.10
N GLU A 31 1.39 15.08 9.74
CA GLU A 31 1.56 16.49 9.38
C GLU A 31 2.34 16.68 8.06
N ARG A 32 3.18 15.69 7.70
CA ARG A 32 4.08 15.78 6.54
C ARG A 32 3.64 14.94 5.35
N LEU A 33 3.06 13.78 5.61
CA LEU A 33 2.68 12.81 4.60
C LEU A 33 1.22 12.37 4.80
N PRO A 34 0.40 12.31 3.72
CA PRO A 34 -1.05 12.06 3.82
C PRO A 34 -1.41 10.57 3.94
N THR A 35 -0.46 9.67 3.86
CA THR A 35 -0.72 8.22 3.87
C THR A 35 0.51 7.43 4.30
N VAL A 36 0.28 6.23 4.82
CA VAL A 36 1.32 5.27 5.20
C VAL A 36 0.90 3.84 4.83
N GLU A 37 1.85 2.99 4.43
CA GLU A 37 1.64 1.55 4.26
C GLU A 37 1.96 0.83 5.58
N ALA A 38 0.91 0.42 6.31
CA ALA A 38 1.06 -0.23 7.62
C ALA A 38 1.20 -1.75 7.46
N HIS A 39 2.36 -2.30 7.83
CA HIS A 39 2.65 -3.72 7.75
C HIS A 39 2.32 -4.50 9.03
N ASN A 40 2.02 -3.79 10.11
CA ASN A 40 1.76 -4.40 11.43
C ASN A 40 0.57 -5.35 11.42
N THR A 41 -0.40 -5.14 10.50
CA THR A 41 -1.59 -5.98 10.30
C THR A 41 -1.29 -7.34 9.70
N PHE A 42 -0.11 -7.53 9.09
CA PHE A 42 0.26 -8.77 8.40
C PHE A 42 0.38 -9.98 9.34
N ARG A 43 1.08 -9.83 10.47
CA ARG A 43 1.33 -10.93 11.42
C ARG A 43 0.36 -10.96 12.60
N ARG A 44 -0.24 -9.84 12.93
CA ARG A 44 -1.14 -9.71 14.08
C ARG A 44 -2.23 -8.69 13.75
N ARG A 45 -3.47 -9.03 14.05
CA ARG A 45 -4.56 -8.05 13.99
C ARG A 45 -4.37 -7.04 15.11
N PRO A 46 -4.29 -5.74 14.83
CA PRO A 46 -4.25 -4.71 15.87
C PRO A 46 -5.52 -4.76 16.73
N ARG A 47 -5.41 -4.39 17.98
CA ARG A 47 -6.59 -4.22 18.86
C ARG A 47 -7.36 -2.96 18.42
N ALA A 48 -8.67 -2.95 18.65
CA ALA A 48 -9.52 -1.79 18.33
C ALA A 48 -8.96 -0.48 18.90
N ALA A 49 -8.59 -0.46 20.18
CA ALA A 49 -7.99 0.71 20.82
C ALA A 49 -6.67 1.19 20.16
N THR A 50 -5.92 0.29 19.51
CA THR A 50 -4.72 0.67 18.75
C THR A 50 -5.10 1.41 17.48
N LEU A 51 -6.12 0.91 16.76
CA LEU A 51 -6.60 1.53 15.52
C LEU A 51 -7.30 2.87 15.80
N GLU A 52 -8.07 2.95 16.87
CA GLU A 52 -8.67 4.21 17.36
C GLU A 52 -7.58 5.24 17.68
N GLY A 53 -6.49 4.80 18.36
CA GLY A 53 -5.34 5.66 18.63
C GLY A 53 -4.63 6.14 17.36
N TRP A 54 -4.56 5.31 16.31
CA TRP A 54 -4.02 5.73 15.00
C TRP A 54 -4.93 6.75 14.33
N SER A 55 -6.24 6.49 14.33
CA SER A 55 -7.24 7.39 13.75
C SER A 55 -7.21 8.77 14.42
N ALA A 56 -7.14 8.78 15.76
CA ALA A 56 -7.08 10.03 16.53
C ALA A 56 -5.76 10.81 16.39
N ALA A 57 -4.69 10.16 15.92
CA ALA A 57 -3.36 10.77 15.83
C ALA A 57 -3.11 11.51 14.50
N VAL A 58 -3.96 11.34 13.48
CA VAL A 58 -3.72 11.84 12.12
C VAL A 58 -4.82 12.78 11.64
N PRO A 59 -4.56 13.63 10.63
CA PRO A 59 -5.59 14.48 10.02
C PRO A 59 -6.73 13.66 9.38
N PRO A 60 -7.97 14.18 9.29
CA PRO A 60 -9.13 13.47 8.72
C PRO A 60 -8.92 12.94 7.29
N SER A 61 -8.09 13.63 6.49
CA SER A 61 -7.76 13.22 5.12
C SER A 61 -6.73 12.09 5.03
N PHE A 62 -6.08 11.73 6.14
CA PHE A 62 -5.04 10.70 6.16
C PHE A 62 -5.59 9.31 5.86
N ARG A 63 -4.84 8.50 5.12
CA ARG A 63 -5.23 7.11 4.77
C ARG A 63 -4.15 6.11 5.15
N PHE A 64 -4.56 5.02 5.80
CA PHE A 64 -3.70 3.86 6.06
C PHE A 64 -3.91 2.82 4.96
N ALA A 65 -2.90 2.58 4.13
CA ALA A 65 -2.87 1.34 3.36
C ALA A 65 -2.43 0.21 4.29
N LEU A 66 -3.14 -0.92 4.25
CA LEU A 66 -3.00 -1.98 5.24
C LEU A 66 -2.59 -3.28 4.57
N LYS A 67 -1.57 -3.96 5.08
CA LYS A 67 -1.17 -5.27 4.53
C LYS A 67 -2.12 -6.35 5.05
N ALA A 68 -2.75 -7.11 4.14
CA ALA A 68 -3.62 -8.23 4.48
C ALA A 68 -2.90 -9.26 5.35
N HIS A 69 -3.64 -9.85 6.30
CA HIS A 69 -3.08 -10.79 7.26
C HIS A 69 -2.50 -12.04 6.56
N VAL A 70 -1.39 -12.54 7.08
CA VAL A 70 -0.66 -13.73 6.56
C VAL A 70 -1.58 -14.95 6.39
N GLY A 71 -2.57 -15.12 7.25
CA GLY A 71 -3.57 -16.18 7.17
C GLY A 71 -4.51 -16.06 5.96
N ILE A 72 -4.53 -14.94 5.24
CA ILE A 72 -5.29 -14.76 3.99
C ILE A 72 -4.39 -15.09 2.79
N THR A 73 -3.18 -14.53 2.75
CA THR A 73 -2.35 -14.52 1.54
C THR A 73 -1.35 -15.69 1.46
N HIS A 74 -0.96 -16.29 2.58
CA HIS A 74 0.13 -17.28 2.64
C HIS A 74 -0.32 -18.71 2.99
N GLN A 75 -1.63 -18.96 3.17
CA GLN A 75 -2.13 -20.31 3.38
C GLN A 75 -2.01 -21.14 2.09
N ARG A 76 -1.54 -22.38 2.20
CA ARG A 76 -1.38 -23.30 1.07
C ARG A 76 -2.72 -23.57 0.39
N GLU A 77 -3.74 -23.85 1.18
CA GLU A 77 -5.12 -23.99 0.74
C GLU A 77 -5.95 -22.81 1.25
N LEU A 78 -6.75 -22.22 0.39
CA LEU A 78 -7.60 -21.07 0.75
C LEU A 78 -8.92 -21.48 1.41
N ALA A 79 -8.99 -22.66 2.03
CA ALA A 79 -10.19 -23.09 2.75
C ALA A 79 -10.60 -22.05 3.80
N GLY A 80 -11.85 -21.55 3.76
CA GLY A 80 -12.37 -20.51 4.65
C GLY A 80 -11.72 -19.13 4.45
N VAL A 81 -11.21 -18.83 3.27
CA VAL A 81 -10.61 -17.51 2.98
C VAL A 81 -11.65 -16.40 3.00
N GLU A 82 -12.90 -16.69 2.65
CA GLU A 82 -14.03 -15.77 2.67
C GLU A 82 -14.27 -15.22 4.08
N GLU A 83 -14.37 -16.11 5.07
CA GLU A 83 -14.53 -15.74 6.47
C GLU A 83 -13.31 -14.92 6.97
N ARG A 84 -12.09 -15.33 6.58
CA ARG A 84 -10.88 -14.61 7.00
C ARG A 84 -10.79 -13.21 6.40
N VAL A 85 -11.22 -13.02 5.16
CA VAL A 85 -11.30 -11.71 4.50
C VAL A 85 -12.36 -10.85 5.20
N GLY A 86 -13.56 -11.37 5.42
CA GLY A 86 -14.63 -10.67 6.14
C GLY A 86 -14.18 -10.22 7.52
N ASN A 87 -13.71 -11.14 8.35
CA ASN A 87 -13.17 -10.86 9.69
C ASN A 87 -12.00 -9.87 9.69
N PHE A 88 -11.17 -9.88 8.64
CA PHE A 88 -10.09 -8.89 8.51
C PHE A 88 -10.66 -7.50 8.25
N PHE A 89 -11.58 -7.35 7.31
CA PHE A 89 -12.21 -6.05 7.01
C PHE A 89 -13.01 -5.52 8.20
N GLU A 90 -13.78 -6.35 8.88
CA GLU A 90 -14.48 -5.98 10.13
C GLU A 90 -13.51 -5.47 11.20
N SER A 91 -12.35 -6.10 11.32
CA SER A 91 -11.33 -5.67 12.29
C SER A 91 -10.74 -4.29 12.01
N LEU A 92 -10.92 -3.74 10.81
CA LEU A 92 -10.47 -2.40 10.43
C LEU A 92 -11.49 -1.31 10.75
N ALA A 93 -12.73 -1.65 11.12
CA ALA A 93 -13.80 -0.70 11.41
C ALA A 93 -13.41 0.46 12.34
N PRO A 94 -12.55 0.27 13.38
CA PRO A 94 -12.13 1.38 14.25
C PRO A 94 -11.29 2.47 13.56
N LEU A 95 -10.76 2.23 12.36
CA LEU A 95 -10.11 3.27 11.55
C LEU A 95 -11.11 4.18 10.83
N GLY A 96 -12.36 3.77 10.68
CA GLY A 96 -13.37 4.55 9.98
C GLY A 96 -12.94 4.95 8.57
N GLU A 97 -13.05 6.23 8.24
CA GLU A 97 -12.69 6.78 6.93
C GLU A 97 -11.17 6.79 6.65
N HIS A 98 -10.34 6.53 7.66
CA HIS A 98 -8.89 6.44 7.46
C HIS A 98 -8.45 5.15 6.79
N VAL A 99 -9.34 4.17 6.56
CA VAL A 99 -9.00 2.96 5.83
C VAL A 99 -8.72 3.31 4.37
N GLY A 100 -7.50 3.04 3.94
CA GLY A 100 -7.05 3.09 2.55
C GLY A 100 -7.01 1.69 1.91
N PRO A 101 -6.29 1.50 0.80
CA PRO A 101 -6.20 0.22 0.12
C PRO A 101 -5.65 -0.90 1.00
N VAL A 102 -6.13 -2.12 0.75
CA VAL A 102 -5.59 -3.34 1.39
C VAL A 102 -4.67 -4.07 0.41
N LEU A 103 -3.41 -4.24 0.83
CA LEU A 103 -2.36 -4.89 0.06
C LEU A 103 -2.38 -6.42 0.29
N PHE A 104 -2.71 -7.16 -0.75
CA PHE A 104 -2.61 -8.61 -0.83
C PHE A 104 -1.31 -9.01 -1.53
N GLN A 105 -0.26 -9.26 -0.76
CA GLN A 105 1.02 -9.73 -1.31
C GLN A 105 1.00 -11.26 -1.36
N LEU A 106 1.05 -11.83 -2.57
CA LEU A 106 1.09 -13.28 -2.76
C LEU A 106 2.54 -13.78 -2.88
N PRO A 107 2.94 -14.81 -2.12
CA PRO A 107 4.32 -15.28 -2.09
C PRO A 107 4.71 -16.12 -3.32
N HIS A 108 3.78 -16.42 -4.22
CA HIS A 108 3.97 -17.35 -5.32
C HIS A 108 4.65 -16.67 -6.52
N LYS A 109 5.72 -17.29 -7.01
CA LYS A 109 6.42 -16.84 -8.23
C LYS A 109 5.68 -17.27 -9.50
N GLU A 110 4.99 -18.40 -9.46
CA GLU A 110 4.25 -18.96 -10.59
C GLU A 110 2.79 -18.52 -10.58
N VAL A 111 2.23 -18.31 -11.76
CA VAL A 111 0.83 -17.94 -11.93
C VAL A 111 -0.07 -19.10 -11.48
N ASN A 112 -0.98 -18.82 -10.59
CA ASN A 112 -2.02 -19.75 -10.14
C ASN A 112 -3.37 -19.03 -10.17
N LEU A 113 -4.06 -19.16 -11.29
CA LEU A 113 -5.32 -18.45 -11.54
C LEU A 113 -6.43 -18.91 -10.60
N ASP A 114 -6.52 -20.19 -10.27
CA ASP A 114 -7.51 -20.71 -9.33
C ASP A 114 -7.38 -20.05 -7.95
N ARG A 115 -6.14 -19.82 -7.53
CA ARG A 115 -5.86 -19.15 -6.27
C ARG A 115 -6.27 -17.67 -6.33
N LEU A 116 -5.97 -16.99 -7.42
CA LEU A 116 -6.39 -15.60 -7.64
C LEU A 116 -7.91 -15.51 -7.65
N ASP A 117 -8.57 -16.35 -8.43
CA ASP A 117 -10.03 -16.38 -8.55
C ASP A 117 -10.74 -16.62 -7.22
N ARG A 118 -10.21 -17.51 -6.37
CA ARG A 118 -10.73 -17.74 -5.01
C ARG A 118 -10.59 -16.52 -4.11
N LEU A 119 -9.44 -15.82 -4.15
CA LEU A 119 -9.25 -14.58 -3.41
C LEU A 119 -10.18 -13.46 -3.90
N LEU A 120 -10.32 -13.31 -5.22
CA LEU A 120 -11.22 -12.33 -5.80
C LEU A 120 -12.70 -12.65 -5.50
N ALA A 121 -13.07 -13.93 -5.47
CA ALA A 121 -14.41 -14.36 -5.05
C ALA A 121 -14.66 -14.06 -3.57
N ALA A 122 -13.68 -14.31 -2.70
CA ALA A 122 -13.78 -14.00 -1.28
C ALA A 122 -13.94 -12.49 -1.02
N LEU A 123 -13.23 -11.65 -1.78
CA LEU A 123 -13.38 -10.19 -1.72
C LEU A 123 -14.78 -9.73 -2.15
N ARG A 124 -15.41 -10.42 -3.12
CA ARG A 124 -16.76 -10.12 -3.56
C ARG A 124 -17.82 -10.54 -2.54
N ALA A 125 -17.60 -11.66 -1.86
CA ALA A 125 -18.51 -12.18 -0.84
C ALA A 125 -18.46 -11.39 0.47
N ALA A 126 -17.35 -10.69 0.72
CA ALA A 126 -17.19 -9.81 1.87
C ALA A 126 -18.09 -8.56 1.73
N PRO A 127 -18.49 -7.92 2.84
CA PRO A 127 -19.13 -6.59 2.79
C PRO A 127 -18.29 -5.61 1.96
N PRO A 128 -18.91 -4.57 1.36
CA PRO A 128 -18.16 -3.53 0.65
C PRO A 128 -17.00 -3.04 1.50
N GLY A 129 -15.80 -3.16 0.95
CA GLY A 129 -14.55 -2.90 1.67
C GLY A 129 -13.65 -1.91 0.92
N PRO A 130 -12.47 -1.66 1.48
CA PRO A 130 -11.48 -0.80 0.86
C PRO A 130 -10.97 -1.39 -0.46
N PRO A 131 -10.38 -0.56 -1.35
CA PRO A 131 -9.76 -1.04 -2.58
C PRO A 131 -8.76 -2.17 -2.30
N ALA A 132 -8.89 -3.27 -3.02
CA ALA A 132 -7.96 -4.40 -2.95
C ALA A 132 -6.83 -4.21 -3.95
N VAL A 133 -5.57 -4.27 -3.49
CA VAL A 133 -4.40 -4.15 -4.36
C VAL A 133 -3.52 -5.38 -4.22
N PHE A 134 -3.09 -5.94 -5.35
CA PHE A 134 -2.38 -7.22 -5.41
C PHE A 134 -0.92 -7.02 -5.80
N GLU A 135 0.01 -7.34 -4.92
CA GLU A 135 1.41 -7.47 -5.26
C GLU A 135 1.68 -8.91 -5.67
N LEU A 136 2.00 -9.09 -6.93
CA LEU A 136 2.23 -10.37 -7.59
C LEU A 136 3.65 -10.37 -8.18
N GLY A 137 4.20 -11.57 -8.38
CA GLY A 137 5.50 -11.71 -9.03
C GLY A 137 5.46 -11.26 -10.50
N PRO A 138 6.62 -11.02 -11.15
CA PRO A 138 6.67 -10.54 -12.54
C PRO A 138 5.93 -11.42 -13.55
N ALA A 139 5.93 -12.75 -13.35
CA ALA A 139 5.22 -13.70 -14.21
C ALA A 139 3.69 -13.49 -14.23
N TRP A 140 3.14 -12.79 -13.25
CA TRP A 140 1.70 -12.50 -13.15
C TRP A 140 1.25 -11.28 -13.96
N ASN A 141 2.18 -10.50 -14.52
CA ASN A 141 1.84 -9.35 -15.35
C ASN A 141 1.51 -9.81 -16.78
N VAL A 142 0.41 -10.53 -16.92
CA VAL A 142 -0.12 -11.06 -18.17
C VAL A 142 -1.56 -10.61 -18.37
N PRO A 143 -2.03 -10.45 -19.64
CA PRO A 143 -3.37 -9.92 -19.94
C PRO A 143 -4.50 -10.62 -19.20
N GLU A 144 -4.40 -11.93 -19.04
CA GLU A 144 -5.40 -12.76 -18.38
C GLU A 144 -5.55 -12.45 -16.88
N VAL A 145 -4.45 -12.16 -16.19
CA VAL A 145 -4.46 -11.74 -14.78
C VAL A 145 -4.98 -10.31 -14.65
N LEU A 146 -4.54 -9.42 -15.53
CA LEU A 146 -5.00 -8.02 -15.54
C LEU A 146 -6.51 -7.92 -15.76
N ALA A 147 -7.05 -8.69 -16.69
CA ALA A 147 -8.51 -8.75 -16.93
C ALA A 147 -9.28 -9.21 -15.70
N ARG A 148 -8.80 -10.26 -15.00
CA ARG A 148 -9.44 -10.75 -13.75
C ARG A 148 -9.42 -9.72 -12.64
N LEU A 149 -8.32 -8.99 -12.49
CA LEU A 149 -8.22 -7.91 -11.49
C LEU A 149 -9.19 -6.78 -11.83
N ASP A 150 -9.20 -6.34 -13.08
CA ASP A 150 -10.03 -5.22 -13.55
C ASP A 150 -11.52 -5.50 -13.40
N GLU A 151 -12.00 -6.69 -13.79
CA GLU A 151 -13.38 -7.15 -13.58
C GLU A 151 -13.84 -7.06 -12.12
N ARG A 152 -12.92 -6.98 -11.16
CA ARG A 152 -13.17 -6.87 -9.74
C ARG A 152 -12.86 -5.50 -9.15
N GLY A 153 -12.44 -4.55 -9.97
CA GLY A 153 -11.93 -3.27 -9.50
C GLY A 153 -10.66 -3.39 -8.63
N ALA A 154 -10.00 -4.57 -8.69
CA ALA A 154 -8.77 -4.82 -7.97
C ALA A 154 -7.57 -4.31 -8.79
N THR A 155 -6.54 -3.83 -8.10
CA THR A 155 -5.37 -3.19 -8.72
C THR A 155 -4.15 -4.09 -8.71
N LEU A 156 -3.40 -4.15 -9.80
CA LEU A 156 -2.04 -4.69 -9.79
C LEU A 156 -1.08 -3.66 -9.17
N VAL A 157 -0.35 -4.07 -8.14
CA VAL A 157 0.70 -3.25 -7.53
C VAL A 157 1.91 -3.20 -8.44
N VAL A 158 2.37 -1.99 -8.74
CA VAL A 158 3.64 -1.77 -9.43
C VAL A 158 4.76 -1.70 -8.41
N VAL A 159 5.79 -2.52 -8.59
CA VAL A 159 6.98 -2.52 -7.74
C VAL A 159 8.18 -2.07 -8.58
N ASP A 160 8.74 -0.92 -8.22
CA ASP A 160 10.00 -0.42 -8.77
C ASP A 160 11.14 -0.78 -7.83
N LYS A 161 12.11 -1.55 -8.31
CA LYS A 161 13.27 -1.99 -7.53
C LYS A 161 14.51 -2.03 -8.40
N ASP A 162 15.66 -2.03 -7.75
CA ASP A 162 16.94 -2.17 -8.46
C ASP A 162 16.97 -3.49 -9.23
N ALA A 163 17.30 -3.41 -10.52
CA ALA A 163 17.59 -4.52 -11.40
C ALA A 163 18.61 -4.05 -12.44
N GLU A 164 19.45 -4.97 -12.93
CA GLU A 164 20.59 -4.65 -13.81
C GLU A 164 20.18 -4.00 -15.15
N ASP A 165 18.92 -4.19 -15.60
CA ASP A 165 18.40 -3.69 -16.89
C ASP A 165 17.01 -3.04 -16.74
N SER A 166 16.70 -2.39 -15.61
CA SER A 166 15.33 -1.96 -15.41
C SER A 166 15.07 -0.53 -15.90
N ASP A 167 14.34 -0.44 -17.00
CA ASP A 167 13.46 0.69 -17.24
C ASP A 167 12.43 0.79 -16.11
N GLU A 168 12.00 2.00 -15.79
CA GLU A 168 10.93 2.20 -14.82
C GLU A 168 9.67 1.43 -15.25
N PRO A 169 9.07 0.62 -14.35
CA PRO A 169 7.92 -0.21 -14.72
C PRO A 169 6.72 0.63 -15.18
N GLY A 170 5.94 0.10 -16.13
CA GLY A 170 4.69 0.71 -16.58
C GLY A 170 3.67 0.83 -15.44
N LEU A 171 2.72 1.75 -15.57
CA LEU A 171 1.58 1.89 -14.66
C LEU A 171 0.33 1.33 -15.36
N PRO A 172 -0.09 0.08 -15.07
CA PRO A 172 -1.27 -0.50 -15.68
C PRO A 172 -2.55 0.30 -15.34
N GLU A 173 -3.42 0.46 -16.33
CA GLU A 173 -4.74 1.08 -16.16
C GLU A 173 -5.75 0.03 -15.65
N VAL A 174 -5.44 -0.61 -14.52
CA VAL A 174 -6.23 -1.69 -13.94
C VAL A 174 -6.64 -1.34 -12.52
N GLY A 175 -7.93 -1.53 -12.23
CA GLY A 175 -8.51 -1.36 -10.91
C GLY A 175 -8.81 0.08 -10.50
N SER A 176 -9.37 0.22 -9.31
CA SER A 176 -9.95 1.46 -8.80
C SER A 176 -8.94 2.51 -8.31
N VAL A 177 -7.69 2.13 -8.09
CA VAL A 177 -6.61 3.02 -7.62
C VAL A 177 -5.32 2.71 -8.39
N ALA A 178 -4.35 3.61 -8.36
CA ALA A 178 -2.96 3.28 -8.71
C ALA A 178 -2.18 3.03 -7.43
N TYR A 179 -1.44 1.93 -7.38
CA TYR A 179 -0.65 1.57 -6.20
C TYR A 179 0.78 1.22 -6.59
N VAL A 180 1.73 2.00 -6.09
CA VAL A 180 3.15 1.87 -6.44
C VAL A 180 3.99 1.66 -5.18
N ARG A 181 4.92 0.72 -5.23
CA ARG A 181 5.93 0.49 -4.22
C ARG A 181 7.31 0.79 -4.78
N LEU A 182 7.88 1.88 -4.32
CA LEU A 182 9.22 2.35 -4.69
C LEU A 182 10.24 1.68 -3.76
N ARG A 183 11.00 0.72 -4.31
CA ARG A 183 11.82 -0.22 -3.52
C ARG A 183 13.31 -0.17 -3.90
N ARG A 184 13.72 0.76 -4.78
CA ARG A 184 15.14 1.00 -5.03
C ARG A 184 15.83 1.42 -3.75
N GLU A 185 17.13 1.20 -3.68
CA GLU A 185 17.93 1.62 -2.53
C GLU A 185 17.88 3.14 -2.35
N ARG A 186 17.89 3.88 -3.46
CA ARG A 186 17.82 5.34 -3.49
C ARG A 186 17.11 5.85 -4.74
N TYR A 187 16.46 7.00 -4.61
CA TYR A 187 15.89 7.78 -5.71
C TYR A 187 16.56 9.16 -5.74
N ASP A 188 17.24 9.48 -6.83
CA ASP A 188 17.73 10.84 -7.08
C ASP A 188 16.58 11.77 -7.47
N ASP A 189 16.85 13.07 -7.54
CA ASP A 189 15.84 14.08 -7.82
C ASP A 189 15.23 13.92 -9.23
N GLU A 190 15.98 13.40 -10.19
CA GLU A 190 15.49 13.15 -11.54
C GLU A 190 14.50 11.97 -11.54
N ALA A 191 14.81 10.86 -10.89
CA ALA A 191 13.90 9.71 -10.73
C ALA A 191 12.65 10.09 -9.95
N LEU A 192 12.77 10.88 -8.87
CA LEU A 192 11.62 11.39 -8.12
C LEU A 192 10.74 12.29 -9.00
N THR A 193 11.34 13.15 -9.83
CA THR A 193 10.60 14.03 -10.74
C THR A 193 9.84 13.23 -11.81
N ARG A 194 10.48 12.22 -12.41
CA ARG A 194 9.81 11.33 -13.38
C ARG A 194 8.63 10.58 -12.73
N TRP A 195 8.85 9.98 -11.56
CA TRP A 195 7.77 9.32 -10.83
C TRP A 195 6.65 10.27 -10.44
N ALA A 196 6.97 11.46 -9.93
CA ALA A 196 5.99 12.48 -9.58
C ALA A 196 5.10 12.86 -10.78
N GLY A 197 5.71 13.10 -11.96
CA GLY A 197 5.00 13.43 -13.19
C GLY A 197 4.02 12.33 -13.59
N ARG A 198 4.46 11.08 -13.62
CA ARG A 198 3.64 9.91 -13.97
C ARG A 198 2.46 9.71 -12.99
N LEU A 199 2.72 9.84 -11.69
CA LEU A 199 1.70 9.70 -10.65
C LEU A 199 0.68 10.86 -10.68
N ALA A 200 1.15 12.07 -10.95
CA ALA A 200 0.28 13.24 -11.12
C ALA A 200 -0.61 13.11 -12.37
N GLU A 201 -0.12 12.53 -13.46
CA GLU A 201 -0.92 12.25 -14.65
C GLU A 201 -2.07 11.28 -14.36
N VAL A 202 -1.78 10.17 -13.67
CA VAL A 202 -2.80 9.21 -13.22
C VAL A 202 -3.85 9.89 -12.32
N ALA A 203 -3.40 10.74 -11.40
CA ALA A 203 -4.31 11.46 -10.50
C ALA A 203 -5.19 12.48 -11.25
N ARG A 204 -4.64 13.20 -12.24
CA ARG A 204 -5.40 14.09 -13.12
C ARG A 204 -6.44 13.36 -13.95
N GLY A 205 -6.19 12.09 -14.30
CA GLY A 205 -7.16 11.18 -14.91
C GLY A 205 -8.28 10.72 -13.96
N GLY A 206 -8.30 11.19 -12.69
CA GLY A 206 -9.35 10.89 -11.72
C GLY A 206 -9.14 9.61 -10.91
N ARG A 207 -8.02 8.87 -11.12
CA ARG A 207 -7.73 7.64 -10.37
C ARG A 207 -6.89 7.96 -9.13
N PRO A 208 -7.35 7.63 -7.90
CA PRO A 208 -6.58 7.86 -6.68
C PRO A 208 -5.21 7.16 -6.72
N VAL A 209 -4.17 7.82 -6.23
CA VAL A 209 -2.79 7.34 -6.28
C VAL A 209 -2.25 7.11 -4.88
N PHE A 210 -1.69 5.91 -4.68
CA PHE A 210 -0.94 5.53 -3.49
C PHE A 210 0.47 5.08 -3.88
N ALA A 211 1.49 5.79 -3.39
CA ALA A 211 2.88 5.45 -3.66
C ALA A 211 3.69 5.44 -2.35
N TYR A 212 4.45 4.36 -2.14
CA TYR A 212 5.15 4.13 -0.88
C TYR A 212 6.62 3.80 -1.10
N LEU A 213 7.50 4.64 -0.55
CA LEU A 213 8.93 4.37 -0.51
C LEU A 213 9.26 3.36 0.59
N ARG A 214 10.37 2.66 0.41
CA ARG A 214 10.91 1.76 1.45
C ARG A 214 11.35 2.56 2.68
N HIS A 215 11.33 1.92 3.85
CA HIS A 215 11.66 2.58 5.10
C HIS A 215 13.17 2.65 5.39
N GLU A 216 13.97 1.82 4.72
CA GLU A 216 15.43 1.78 4.88
C GLU A 216 16.13 2.93 4.16
N GLY A 217 15.45 3.65 3.28
CA GLY A 217 15.96 4.81 2.57
C GLY A 217 15.82 6.13 3.35
N ASP A 218 16.11 7.23 2.66
CA ASP A 218 15.88 8.58 3.20
C ASP A 218 14.36 8.86 3.26
N PRO A 219 13.76 9.06 4.45
CA PRO A 219 12.33 9.33 4.57
C PRO A 219 11.90 10.64 3.89
N LEU A 220 12.83 11.56 3.64
CA LEU A 220 12.55 12.82 2.95
C LEU A 220 12.33 12.63 1.44
N GLU A 221 12.73 11.51 0.85
CA GLU A 221 12.39 11.19 -0.54
C GLU A 221 10.86 11.12 -0.74
N ALA A 222 10.10 10.60 0.24
CA ALA A 222 8.64 10.59 0.17
C ALA A 222 8.03 11.99 0.25
N VAL A 223 8.64 12.89 1.03
CA VAL A 223 8.22 14.30 1.13
C VAL A 223 8.52 15.01 -0.19
N ARG A 224 9.74 14.87 -0.72
CA ARG A 224 10.12 15.45 -2.02
C ARG A 224 9.23 14.96 -3.16
N LEU A 225 8.97 13.65 -3.22
CA LEU A 225 8.06 13.06 -4.23
C LEU A 225 6.68 13.69 -4.17
N LEU A 226 6.14 13.91 -2.95
CA LEU A 226 4.84 14.53 -2.75
C LEU A 226 4.84 16.00 -3.18
N GLU A 227 5.87 16.75 -2.83
CA GLU A 227 6.02 18.17 -3.18
C GLU A 227 6.09 18.37 -4.69
N VAL A 228 6.93 17.60 -5.37
CA VAL A 228 7.05 17.64 -6.85
C VAL A 228 5.75 17.24 -7.54
N ALA A 229 5.02 16.24 -7.02
CA ALA A 229 3.76 15.80 -7.62
C ALA A 229 2.59 16.82 -7.43
N ARG A 230 2.73 17.79 -6.52
CA ARG A 230 1.75 18.85 -6.26
C ARG A 230 2.06 20.15 -6.99
N ALA A 231 3.31 20.32 -7.45
CA ALA A 231 3.75 21.48 -8.20
C ALA A 231 3.23 21.47 -9.65
#